data_b5f5c2a5d5cf2dde92d87fd3ea760a6f
#
_entry.id   b5f5c2a5d5cf2dde92d87fd3ea760a6f
#
_cell.length_a   1.000
_cell.length_b   1.000
_cell.length_c   1.000
_cell.angle_alpha   90.00
_cell.angle_beta   90.00
_cell.angle_gamma   90.00
#
_symmetry.space_group_name_H-M   'P 1'
#
loop_
_entity.id
_entity.type
_entity.pdbx_description
1 polymer ?
#
loop_
_entity_poly.entity_id
_entity_poly.type
_entity_poly.pdbx_seq_one_letter_code
_entity_poly.pdbx_strand_id
1 'polypeptide(L)'
;MIFPIGDDNSDRTVTPYVNWLLLAANILVFVFFQGLGSDERFTYAWATVPQEIVTGTDIARPVVVEDPISGDPVGRIPLQTTPVSVYLTLLTSMFMHGGLAHLFGNMLYLWIFGDNIEDRLGHLRYLLFYLLCGVLASLAHVLTNTGSYIPSLGASGAISGVLAGYVVLHPSRQVRAIVLNFILTYIPAWVAIGLWFVFQLVNGLGMLGGGSQAGGVAYAAHIGGFIAGLLLIKLFAAGRPAAAPARFGR
;
A
#
# COMPACT_ATOMS: atom_id res chain seq x y z
N MET A 1 -5.51 -4.07 -19.16
CA MET A 1 -4.91 -3.42 -17.96
C MET A 1 -5.33 -1.96 -17.97
N ILE A 2 -5.64 -1.38 -16.83
CA ILE A 2 -5.93 0.07 -16.67
C ILE A 2 -4.80 0.66 -15.84
N PHE A 3 -4.14 1.68 -16.35
CA PHE A 3 -3.01 2.34 -15.73
C PHE A 3 -3.33 3.82 -15.53
N PRO A 4 -3.59 4.29 -14.29
CA PRO A 4 -3.88 5.69 -14.02
C PRO A 4 -2.61 6.53 -14.20
N ILE A 5 -2.77 7.73 -14.80
CA ILE A 5 -1.68 8.68 -15.02
C ILE A 5 -1.99 10.09 -14.53
N GLY A 6 -3.16 10.31 -13.94
CA GLY A 6 -3.59 11.57 -13.36
C GLY A 6 -5.08 11.56 -13.06
N ASP A 7 -5.56 12.61 -12.43
CA ASP A 7 -6.98 12.86 -12.18
C ASP A 7 -7.31 14.35 -12.27
N ASP A 8 -8.57 14.71 -12.00
CA ASP A 8 -9.02 16.10 -12.00
C ASP A 8 -8.75 16.74 -10.63
N ASN A 9 -7.86 17.73 -10.60
CA ASN A 9 -7.46 18.52 -9.43
C ASN A 9 -7.97 19.97 -9.49
N SER A 10 -8.92 20.29 -10.38
CA SER A 10 -9.36 21.65 -10.63
C SER A 10 -10.07 22.33 -9.44
N ASP A 11 -10.62 21.55 -8.52
CA ASP A 11 -11.34 21.99 -7.32
C ASP A 11 -10.50 21.91 -6.03
N ARG A 12 -9.23 21.48 -6.12
CA ARG A 12 -8.35 21.39 -4.97
C ARG A 12 -8.03 22.75 -4.39
N THR A 13 -8.16 22.88 -3.07
CA THR A 13 -7.97 24.14 -2.33
C THR A 13 -6.76 24.11 -1.39
N VAL A 14 -6.33 22.90 -0.98
CA VAL A 14 -5.21 22.71 -0.03
C VAL A 14 -3.97 22.23 -0.77
N THR A 15 -2.82 22.83 -0.47
CA THR A 15 -1.51 22.35 -0.96
C THR A 15 -1.16 21.04 -0.25
N PRO A 16 -0.88 19.94 -0.97
CA PRO A 16 -0.78 18.59 -0.37
C PRO A 16 0.62 18.34 0.23
N TYR A 17 1.00 19.09 1.26
CA TYR A 17 2.32 19.01 1.88
C TYR A 17 2.61 17.64 2.49
N VAL A 18 1.62 17.02 3.14
CA VAL A 18 1.81 15.71 3.78
C VAL A 18 1.97 14.62 2.72
N ASN A 19 1.19 14.69 1.63
CA ASN A 19 1.34 13.77 0.52
C ASN A 19 2.75 13.85 -0.10
N TRP A 20 3.25 15.08 -0.30
CA TRP A 20 4.62 15.29 -0.78
C TRP A 20 5.68 14.78 0.19
N LEU A 21 5.49 14.98 1.51
CA LEU A 21 6.38 14.43 2.54
C LEU A 21 6.38 12.90 2.55
N LEU A 22 5.21 12.26 2.40
CA LEU A 22 5.11 10.80 2.31
C LEU A 22 5.82 10.27 1.06
N LEU A 23 5.64 10.92 -0.10
CA LEU A 23 6.37 10.60 -1.33
C LEU A 23 7.87 10.71 -1.12
N ALA A 24 8.33 11.85 -0.58
CA ALA A 24 9.74 12.10 -0.31
C ALA A 24 10.32 11.08 0.67
N ALA A 25 9.62 10.75 1.77
CA ALA A 25 10.06 9.78 2.76
C ALA A 25 10.28 8.40 2.13
N ASN A 26 9.34 7.91 1.32
CA ASN A 26 9.47 6.62 0.63
C ASN A 26 10.66 6.61 -0.33
N ILE A 27 10.84 7.67 -1.12
CA ILE A 27 11.97 7.79 -2.06
C ILE A 27 13.30 7.86 -1.29
N LEU A 28 13.38 8.67 -0.23
CA LEU A 28 14.60 8.81 0.58
C LEU A 28 14.99 7.50 1.27
N VAL A 29 14.02 6.77 1.84
CA VAL A 29 14.27 5.45 2.45
C VAL A 29 14.81 4.49 1.40
N PHE A 30 14.18 4.41 0.24
CA PHE A 30 14.61 3.50 -0.83
C PHE A 30 16.00 3.82 -1.38
N VAL A 31 16.29 5.12 -1.59
CA VAL A 31 17.58 5.54 -2.17
C VAL A 31 18.72 5.43 -1.17
N PHE A 32 18.55 5.98 0.05
CA PHE A 32 19.66 6.14 0.98
C PHE A 32 19.80 5.02 2.01
N PHE A 33 18.70 4.39 2.41
CA PHE A 33 18.74 3.33 3.44
C PHE A 33 18.66 1.93 2.82
N GLN A 34 17.87 1.73 1.77
CA GLN A 34 17.82 0.46 1.05
C GLN A 34 18.86 0.38 -0.09
N GLY A 35 19.68 1.43 -0.32
CA GLY A 35 20.70 1.46 -1.35
C GLY A 35 20.14 1.14 -2.75
N LEU A 36 19.01 1.74 -3.14
CA LEU A 36 18.25 1.42 -4.38
C LEU A 36 17.77 -0.04 -4.45
N GLY A 37 17.55 -0.66 -3.28
CA GLY A 37 17.12 -2.05 -3.16
C GLY A 37 18.27 -3.07 -3.03
N SER A 38 19.53 -2.63 -2.95
CA SER A 38 20.70 -3.50 -2.81
C SER A 38 21.07 -3.83 -1.37
N ASP A 39 20.63 -3.02 -0.38
CA ASP A 39 20.87 -3.29 1.04
C ASP A 39 19.80 -4.25 1.60
N GLU A 40 20.06 -5.55 1.42
CA GLU A 40 19.20 -6.58 1.98
C GLU A 40 19.20 -6.58 3.51
N ARG A 41 20.32 -6.21 4.17
CA ARG A 41 20.41 -6.19 5.63
C ARG A 41 19.44 -5.19 6.22
N PHE A 42 19.44 -3.95 5.71
CA PHE A 42 18.49 -2.94 6.12
C PHE A 42 17.06 -3.41 5.84
N THR A 43 16.81 -3.91 4.63
CA THR A 43 15.47 -4.33 4.21
C THR A 43 14.91 -5.43 5.12
N TYR A 44 15.67 -6.48 5.44
CA TYR A 44 15.22 -7.57 6.31
C TYR A 44 15.14 -7.18 7.79
N ALA A 45 15.92 -6.20 8.24
CA ALA A 45 15.87 -5.71 9.63
C ALA A 45 14.63 -4.83 9.94
N TRP A 46 14.05 -4.18 8.92
CA TRP A 46 12.98 -3.21 9.11
C TRP A 46 11.64 -3.61 8.46
N ALA A 47 11.59 -4.71 7.71
CA ALA A 47 10.37 -5.27 7.13
C ALA A 47 9.52 -5.98 8.18
N THR A 48 8.21 -6.04 7.95
CA THR A 48 7.29 -6.79 8.82
C THR A 48 7.39 -8.28 8.53
N VAL A 49 7.80 -9.08 9.50
CA VAL A 49 7.77 -10.55 9.42
C VAL A 49 6.58 -11.06 10.24
N PRO A 50 5.58 -11.72 9.61
CA PRO A 50 4.37 -12.14 10.31
C PRO A 50 4.63 -12.98 11.56
N GLN A 51 5.53 -13.96 11.49
CA GLN A 51 5.90 -14.80 12.63
C GLN A 51 6.47 -14.00 13.82
N GLU A 52 7.27 -12.96 13.56
CA GLU A 52 7.82 -12.10 14.62
C GLU A 52 6.74 -11.28 15.30
N ILE A 53 5.76 -10.75 14.53
CA ILE A 53 4.64 -10.00 15.09
C ILE A 53 3.78 -10.90 15.99
N VAL A 54 3.50 -12.14 15.55
CA VAL A 54 2.66 -13.07 16.32
C VAL A 54 3.35 -13.54 17.60
N THR A 55 4.65 -13.80 17.56
CA THR A 55 5.42 -14.31 18.72
C THR A 55 5.96 -13.20 19.60
N GLY A 56 6.04 -11.96 19.09
CA GLY A 56 6.74 -10.86 19.77
C GLY A 56 8.25 -11.04 19.84
N THR A 57 8.82 -11.99 19.08
CA THR A 57 10.22 -12.38 19.18
C THR A 57 10.93 -12.07 17.86
N ASP A 58 12.05 -11.35 17.94
CA ASP A 58 12.95 -11.07 16.83
C ASP A 58 13.68 -12.35 16.37
N ILE A 59 13.71 -12.63 15.07
CA ILE A 59 14.31 -13.82 14.46
C ILE A 59 15.58 -13.40 13.71
N ALA A 60 16.65 -13.24 14.47
CA ALA A 60 17.95 -12.77 13.99
C ALA A 60 18.79 -13.87 13.32
N ARG A 61 18.18 -14.71 12.51
CA ARG A 61 18.87 -15.81 11.81
C ARG A 61 18.23 -16.08 10.46
N PRO A 62 19.02 -16.57 9.48
CA PRO A 62 18.44 -17.02 8.22
C PRO A 62 17.50 -18.21 8.42
N VAL A 63 16.35 -18.15 7.75
CA VAL A 63 15.32 -19.20 7.76
C VAL A 63 15.30 -19.90 6.40
N VAL A 64 15.36 -21.23 6.41
CA VAL A 64 15.19 -22.05 5.20
C VAL A 64 13.70 -22.13 4.90
N VAL A 65 13.33 -21.86 3.66
CA VAL A 65 11.97 -22.05 3.16
C VAL A 65 11.92 -23.39 2.44
N GLU A 66 11.01 -24.24 2.88
CA GLU A 66 10.80 -25.57 2.30
C GLU A 66 9.54 -25.56 1.42
N ASP A 67 9.55 -26.35 0.37
CA ASP A 67 8.36 -26.62 -0.43
C ASP A 67 7.33 -27.35 0.44
N PRO A 68 6.10 -26.87 0.53
CA PRO A 68 5.07 -27.45 1.42
C PRO A 68 4.62 -28.85 1.00
N ILE A 69 4.94 -29.32 -0.22
CA ILE A 69 4.54 -30.60 -0.75
C ILE A 69 5.70 -31.62 -0.66
N SER A 70 6.90 -31.22 -1.13
CA SER A 70 8.06 -32.11 -1.17
C SER A 70 8.91 -32.07 0.11
N GLY A 71 8.85 -30.98 0.88
CA GLY A 71 9.72 -30.72 2.02
C GLY A 71 11.14 -30.30 1.63
N ASP A 72 11.41 -30.16 0.34
CA ASP A 72 12.74 -29.76 -0.14
C ASP A 72 13.01 -28.28 0.10
N PRO A 73 14.25 -27.88 0.40
CA PRO A 73 14.62 -26.49 0.55
C PRO A 73 14.52 -25.76 -0.80
N VAL A 74 13.61 -24.78 -0.90
CA VAL A 74 13.42 -23.96 -2.11
C VAL A 74 14.08 -22.60 -2.02
N GLY A 75 14.53 -22.20 -0.83
CA GLY A 75 15.20 -20.92 -0.65
C GLY A 75 15.63 -20.65 0.78
N ARG A 76 16.29 -19.50 0.98
CA ARG A 76 16.73 -19.02 2.29
C ARG A 76 16.40 -17.54 2.43
N ILE A 77 15.72 -17.18 3.51
CA ILE A 77 15.42 -15.78 3.85
C ILE A 77 16.48 -15.33 4.86
N PRO A 78 17.35 -14.37 4.54
CA PRO A 78 18.41 -13.91 5.42
C PRO A 78 17.90 -12.86 6.42
N LEU A 79 16.93 -13.25 7.30
CA LEU A 79 16.41 -12.37 8.34
C LEU A 79 17.54 -11.79 9.17
N GLN A 80 17.37 -10.55 9.61
CA GLN A 80 18.35 -9.76 10.36
C GLN A 80 17.71 -9.31 11.67
N THR A 81 18.56 -9.00 12.66
CA THR A 81 18.10 -8.42 13.92
C THR A 81 17.34 -7.11 13.68
N THR A 82 16.12 -7.05 14.16
CA THR A 82 15.30 -5.83 14.14
C THR A 82 15.81 -4.84 15.19
N PRO A 83 16.30 -3.65 14.81
CA PRO A 83 16.95 -2.71 15.75
C PRO A 83 15.99 -2.01 16.71
N VAL A 84 14.70 -2.26 16.55
CA VAL A 84 13.59 -1.71 17.35
C VAL A 84 12.66 -2.84 17.79
N SER A 85 11.57 -2.52 18.50
CA SER A 85 10.53 -3.52 18.74
C SER A 85 9.94 -4.04 17.42
N VAL A 86 9.79 -5.36 17.27
CA VAL A 86 9.22 -5.99 16.06
C VAL A 86 7.85 -5.40 15.68
N TYR A 87 7.08 -4.93 16.65
CA TYR A 87 5.79 -4.28 16.38
C TYR A 87 5.92 -2.94 15.64
N LEU A 88 7.07 -2.24 15.75
CA LEU A 88 7.31 -1.01 14.99
C LEU A 88 7.54 -1.28 13.52
N THR A 89 7.85 -2.51 13.14
CA THR A 89 7.99 -2.89 11.72
C THR A 89 6.65 -2.78 10.97
N LEU A 90 5.51 -2.90 11.65
CA LEU A 90 4.20 -2.60 11.08
C LEU A 90 4.09 -1.18 10.50
N LEU A 91 4.89 -0.25 11.05
CA LEU A 91 4.97 1.13 10.59
C LEU A 91 6.15 1.35 9.62
N THR A 92 7.35 0.86 9.96
CA THR A 92 8.56 1.13 9.17
C THR A 92 8.52 0.46 7.80
N SER A 93 7.96 -0.74 7.71
CA SER A 93 7.81 -1.48 6.46
C SER A 93 6.99 -0.74 5.39
N MET A 94 6.10 0.18 5.81
CA MET A 94 5.31 1.01 4.90
C MET A 94 6.15 1.96 4.04
N PHE A 95 7.38 2.26 4.45
CA PHE A 95 8.28 3.18 3.75
C PHE A 95 9.34 2.47 2.92
N MET A 96 9.32 1.14 2.87
CA MET A 96 10.31 0.35 2.15
C MET A 96 9.71 -0.28 0.89
N HIS A 97 10.58 -0.60 -0.07
CA HIS A 97 10.13 -1.14 -1.36
C HIS A 97 11.07 -2.25 -1.84
N GLY A 98 10.49 -3.28 -2.48
CA GLY A 98 11.22 -4.44 -3.01
C GLY A 98 11.92 -4.20 -4.34
N GLY A 99 11.88 -2.97 -4.88
CA GLY A 99 12.54 -2.60 -6.13
C GLY A 99 11.96 -1.35 -6.77
N LEU A 100 12.62 -0.85 -7.82
CA LEU A 100 12.25 0.40 -8.51
C LEU A 100 10.82 0.39 -9.06
N ALA A 101 10.39 -0.71 -9.67
CA ALA A 101 9.03 -0.82 -10.21
C ALA A 101 7.98 -0.77 -9.11
N HIS A 102 8.26 -1.39 -7.95
CA HIS A 102 7.38 -1.37 -6.78
C HIS A 102 7.29 0.04 -6.19
N LEU A 103 8.42 0.73 -6.01
CA LEU A 103 8.44 2.12 -5.58
C LEU A 103 7.67 3.01 -6.55
N PHE A 104 7.99 2.94 -7.86
CA PHE A 104 7.35 3.76 -8.87
C PHE A 104 5.83 3.60 -8.88
N GLY A 105 5.34 2.36 -8.85
CA GLY A 105 3.91 2.08 -8.79
C GLY A 105 3.24 2.72 -7.57
N ASN A 106 3.82 2.54 -6.38
CA ASN A 106 3.31 3.14 -5.15
C ASN A 106 3.31 4.67 -5.21
N MET A 107 4.41 5.27 -5.63
CA MET A 107 4.52 6.73 -5.70
C MET A 107 3.55 7.33 -6.73
N LEU A 108 3.33 6.66 -7.85
CA LEU A 108 2.36 7.10 -8.86
C LEU A 108 0.93 7.12 -8.28
N TYR A 109 0.51 6.04 -7.63
CA TYR A 109 -0.83 6.00 -7.04
C TYR A 109 -0.99 6.99 -5.89
N LEU A 110 0.03 7.14 -5.03
CA LEU A 110 0.02 8.11 -3.94
C LEU A 110 -0.01 9.55 -4.49
N TRP A 111 0.73 9.82 -5.56
CA TRP A 111 0.74 11.12 -6.22
C TRP A 111 -0.63 11.49 -6.80
N ILE A 112 -1.30 10.54 -7.48
CA ILE A 112 -2.57 10.80 -8.17
C ILE A 112 -3.74 10.93 -7.19
N PHE A 113 -3.80 10.08 -6.16
CA PHE A 113 -4.99 9.97 -5.33
C PHE A 113 -4.83 10.61 -3.93
N GLY A 114 -3.60 10.69 -3.42
CA GLY A 114 -3.33 11.14 -2.06
C GLY A 114 -3.64 12.61 -1.83
N ASP A 115 -3.35 13.46 -2.78
CA ASP A 115 -3.52 14.91 -2.69
C ASP A 115 -5.00 15.32 -2.55
N ASN A 116 -5.92 14.65 -3.21
CA ASN A 116 -7.36 14.88 -3.10
C ASN A 116 -7.91 14.40 -1.74
N ILE A 117 -7.34 13.34 -1.17
CA ILE A 117 -7.71 12.89 0.18
C ILE A 117 -7.15 13.85 1.22
N GLU A 118 -5.93 14.36 1.03
CA GLU A 118 -5.37 15.40 1.91
C GLU A 118 -6.18 16.69 1.84
N ASP A 119 -6.58 17.14 0.65
CA ASP A 119 -7.45 18.31 0.47
C ASP A 119 -8.75 18.15 1.29
N ARG A 120 -9.33 16.97 1.24
CA ARG A 120 -10.60 16.67 1.90
C ARG A 120 -10.47 16.51 3.42
N LEU A 121 -9.41 15.89 3.91
CA LEU A 121 -9.20 15.61 5.34
C LEU A 121 -8.43 16.74 6.05
N GLY A 122 -7.58 17.46 5.33
CA GLY A 122 -6.53 18.33 5.85
C GLY A 122 -5.32 17.53 6.33
N HIS A 123 -4.19 18.21 6.50
CA HIS A 123 -2.87 17.63 6.68
C HIS A 123 -2.78 16.55 7.78
N LEU A 124 -3.12 16.91 9.02
CA LEU A 124 -2.95 15.99 10.16
C LEU A 124 -3.87 14.78 10.08
N ARG A 125 -5.13 14.98 9.71
CA ARG A 125 -6.08 13.87 9.59
C ARG A 125 -5.69 12.94 8.45
N TYR A 126 -5.18 13.48 7.34
CA TYR A 126 -4.67 12.67 6.23
C TYR A 126 -3.48 11.82 6.66
N LEU A 127 -2.49 12.41 7.36
CA LEU A 127 -1.35 11.65 7.88
C LEU A 127 -1.81 10.50 8.78
N LEU A 128 -2.67 10.78 9.75
CA LEU A 128 -3.17 9.76 10.68
C LEU A 128 -4.00 8.68 9.94
N PHE A 129 -4.82 9.06 8.99
CA PHE A 129 -5.58 8.14 8.15
C PHE A 129 -4.66 7.21 7.36
N TYR A 130 -3.64 7.76 6.69
CA TYR A 130 -2.66 7.00 5.92
C TYR A 130 -1.93 5.99 6.79
N LEU A 131 -1.36 6.43 7.92
CA LEU A 131 -0.61 5.57 8.83
C LEU A 131 -1.49 4.49 9.45
N LEU A 132 -2.71 4.83 9.87
CA LEU A 132 -3.64 3.87 10.46
C LEU A 132 -4.09 2.82 9.45
N CYS A 133 -4.43 3.22 8.22
CA CYS A 133 -4.75 2.28 7.15
C CYS A 133 -3.57 1.33 6.86
N GLY A 134 -2.34 1.84 6.85
CA GLY A 134 -1.15 1.02 6.62
C GLY A 134 -0.88 0.01 7.73
N VAL A 135 -1.00 0.42 8.99
CA VAL A 135 -0.86 -0.51 10.14
C VAL A 135 -1.96 -1.59 10.10
N LEU A 136 -3.21 -1.21 9.85
CA LEU A 136 -4.31 -2.17 9.73
C LEU A 136 -4.14 -3.12 8.54
N ALA A 137 -3.60 -2.62 7.43
CA ALA A 137 -3.23 -3.44 6.27
C ALA A 137 -2.15 -4.47 6.61
N SER A 138 -1.08 -4.04 7.28
CA SER A 138 0.00 -4.93 7.74
C SER A 138 -0.53 -5.98 8.72
N LEU A 139 -1.40 -5.59 9.66
CA LEU A 139 -2.05 -6.54 10.57
C LEU A 139 -2.94 -7.54 9.83
N ALA A 140 -3.71 -7.12 8.82
CA ALA A 140 -4.51 -8.03 8.01
C ALA A 140 -3.62 -9.07 7.30
N HIS A 141 -2.46 -8.66 6.77
CA HIS A 141 -1.48 -9.57 6.19
C HIS A 141 -0.92 -10.55 7.23
N VAL A 142 -0.52 -10.06 8.40
CA VAL A 142 -0.03 -10.90 9.51
C VAL A 142 -1.07 -11.95 9.92
N LEU A 143 -2.33 -11.55 10.09
CA LEU A 143 -3.40 -12.45 10.53
C LEU A 143 -3.72 -13.56 9.52
N THR A 144 -3.50 -13.31 8.24
CA THR A 144 -3.70 -14.32 7.18
C THR A 144 -2.44 -15.18 6.93
N ASN A 145 -1.30 -14.83 7.53
CA ASN A 145 0.00 -15.49 7.29
C ASN A 145 0.78 -15.69 8.58
N THR A 146 0.13 -16.04 9.68
CA THR A 146 0.70 -16.05 11.04
C THR A 146 1.99 -16.84 11.21
N GLY A 147 2.17 -17.94 10.44
CA GLY A 147 3.38 -18.78 10.46
C GLY A 147 4.44 -18.37 9.43
N SER A 148 4.23 -17.31 8.67
CA SER A 148 5.13 -16.94 7.58
C SER A 148 6.36 -16.19 8.09
N TYR A 149 7.52 -16.58 7.55
CA TYR A 149 8.80 -15.88 7.70
C TYR A 149 9.09 -14.93 6.54
N ILE A 150 8.22 -14.89 5.52
CA ILE A 150 8.39 -14.03 4.35
C ILE A 150 8.10 -12.58 4.76
N PRO A 151 9.09 -11.67 4.63
CA PRO A 151 8.89 -10.27 4.99
C PRO A 151 7.88 -9.57 4.08
N SER A 152 7.06 -8.72 4.67
CA SER A 152 6.14 -7.83 3.96
C SER A 152 6.60 -6.39 4.09
N LEU A 153 6.54 -5.65 2.98
CA LEU A 153 6.95 -4.24 2.90
C LEU A 153 6.22 -3.52 1.76
N GLY A 154 6.13 -2.21 1.86
CA GLY A 154 5.54 -1.35 0.83
C GLY A 154 4.45 -0.42 1.35
N ALA A 155 4.33 0.75 0.74
CA ALA A 155 3.30 1.74 1.01
C ALA A 155 1.89 1.30 0.57
N SER A 156 1.79 0.24 -0.21
CA SER A 156 0.59 -0.14 -0.95
C SER A 156 -0.63 -0.48 -0.08
N GLY A 157 -0.40 -0.99 1.13
CA GLY A 157 -1.48 -1.22 2.10
C GLY A 157 -2.15 0.10 2.55
N ALA A 158 -1.36 1.12 2.89
CA ALA A 158 -1.85 2.46 3.21
C ALA A 158 -2.50 3.14 1.99
N ILE A 159 -1.87 3.01 0.81
CA ILE A 159 -2.39 3.53 -0.46
C ILE A 159 -3.73 2.89 -0.79
N SER A 160 -3.93 1.61 -0.51
CA SER A 160 -5.23 0.92 -0.67
C SER A 160 -6.31 1.59 0.17
N GLY A 161 -5.99 2.02 1.40
CA GLY A 161 -6.87 2.83 2.23
C GLY A 161 -7.19 4.19 1.61
N VAL A 162 -6.19 4.86 1.03
CA VAL A 162 -6.36 6.12 0.29
C VAL A 162 -7.29 5.93 -0.91
N LEU A 163 -7.11 4.86 -1.69
CA LEU A 163 -7.98 4.52 -2.83
C LEU A 163 -9.43 4.27 -2.41
N ALA A 164 -9.62 3.54 -1.31
CA ALA A 164 -10.95 3.32 -0.74
C ALA A 164 -11.61 4.64 -0.32
N GLY A 165 -10.85 5.50 0.38
CA GLY A 165 -11.29 6.85 0.73
C GLY A 165 -11.66 7.68 -0.50
N TYR A 166 -10.88 7.59 -1.55
CA TYR A 166 -11.11 8.30 -2.80
C TYR A 166 -12.42 7.88 -3.48
N VAL A 167 -12.69 6.58 -3.56
CA VAL A 167 -13.96 6.07 -4.13
C VAL A 167 -15.16 6.55 -3.33
N VAL A 168 -15.05 6.64 -2.01
CA VAL A 168 -16.16 7.10 -1.16
C VAL A 168 -16.41 8.60 -1.29
N LEU A 169 -15.34 9.41 -1.37
CA LEU A 169 -15.44 10.87 -1.38
C LEU A 169 -15.59 11.46 -2.79
N HIS A 170 -15.00 10.82 -3.79
CA HIS A 170 -14.90 11.30 -5.17
C HIS A 170 -15.27 10.23 -6.22
N PRO A 171 -16.39 9.49 -6.10
CA PRO A 171 -16.69 8.32 -6.93
C PRO A 171 -16.76 8.63 -8.43
N SER A 172 -17.29 9.78 -8.79
CA SER A 172 -17.50 10.20 -10.19
C SER A 172 -16.36 11.04 -10.77
N ARG A 173 -15.29 11.33 -9.95
CA ARG A 173 -14.17 12.12 -10.44
C ARG A 173 -13.47 11.37 -11.56
N GLN A 174 -13.08 12.13 -12.61
CA GLN A 174 -12.47 11.55 -13.79
C GLN A 174 -10.99 11.25 -13.55
N VAL A 175 -10.62 10.00 -13.74
CA VAL A 175 -9.24 9.51 -13.71
C VAL A 175 -8.76 9.38 -15.14
N ARG A 176 -7.69 10.07 -15.48
CA ARG A 176 -7.01 9.92 -16.77
C ARG A 176 -6.21 8.63 -16.74
N ALA A 177 -6.48 7.72 -17.65
CA ALA A 177 -5.88 6.39 -17.64
C ALA A 177 -5.51 5.93 -19.06
N ILE A 178 -4.48 5.08 -19.12
CA ILE A 178 -4.15 4.29 -20.31
C ILE A 178 -4.82 2.93 -20.16
N VAL A 179 -5.72 2.63 -21.08
CA VAL A 179 -6.47 1.36 -21.16
C VAL A 179 -5.91 0.51 -22.26
N LEU A 180 -5.79 -0.80 -22.05
CA LEU A 180 -5.24 -1.78 -22.99
C LEU A 180 -3.84 -1.41 -23.52
N ASN A 181 -3.05 -0.63 -22.73
CA ASN A 181 -1.68 -0.16 -22.99
C ASN A 181 -1.52 0.91 -24.10
N PHE A 182 -2.60 1.36 -24.73
CA PHE A 182 -2.49 2.36 -25.84
C PHE A 182 -3.67 3.33 -25.95
N ILE A 183 -4.79 3.09 -25.25
CA ILE A 183 -5.96 3.99 -25.32
C ILE A 183 -5.89 4.96 -24.15
N LEU A 184 -5.60 6.23 -24.43
CA LEU A 184 -5.70 7.30 -23.43
C LEU A 184 -7.16 7.74 -23.31
N THR A 185 -7.72 7.65 -22.11
CA THR A 185 -9.13 7.99 -21.86
C THR A 185 -9.35 8.48 -20.43
N TYR A 186 -10.54 9.00 -20.19
CA TYR A 186 -11.02 9.36 -18.84
C TYR A 186 -12.06 8.36 -18.41
N ILE A 187 -11.90 7.84 -17.21
CA ILE A 187 -12.83 6.89 -16.57
C ILE A 187 -13.19 7.34 -15.18
N PRO A 188 -14.41 7.10 -14.69
CA PRO A 188 -14.78 7.43 -13.32
C PRO A 188 -13.90 6.68 -12.31
N ALA A 189 -13.56 7.33 -11.19
CA ALA A 189 -12.71 6.75 -10.16
C ALA A 189 -13.21 5.40 -9.64
N TRP A 190 -14.54 5.25 -9.47
CA TRP A 190 -15.13 3.98 -9.02
C TRP A 190 -14.84 2.82 -10.00
N VAL A 191 -14.75 3.10 -11.31
CA VAL A 191 -14.38 2.08 -12.32
C VAL A 191 -12.89 1.73 -12.20
N ALA A 192 -12.01 2.75 -12.21
CA ALA A 192 -10.56 2.53 -12.14
C ALA A 192 -10.16 1.75 -10.90
N ILE A 193 -10.60 2.23 -9.73
CA ILE A 193 -10.24 1.68 -8.43
C ILE A 193 -11.00 0.39 -8.15
N GLY A 194 -12.28 0.31 -8.57
CA GLY A 194 -13.09 -0.90 -8.42
C GLY A 194 -12.50 -2.10 -9.17
N LEU A 195 -12.08 -1.91 -10.43
CA LEU A 195 -11.40 -2.97 -11.20
C LEU A 195 -10.05 -3.34 -10.61
N TRP A 196 -9.28 -2.36 -10.12
CA TRP A 196 -8.06 -2.63 -9.37
C TRP A 196 -8.33 -3.49 -8.13
N PHE A 197 -9.38 -3.16 -7.35
CA PHE A 197 -9.73 -3.91 -6.14
C PHE A 197 -10.24 -5.33 -6.45
N VAL A 198 -11.07 -5.49 -7.48
CA VAL A 198 -11.50 -6.83 -7.95
C VAL A 198 -10.28 -7.69 -8.31
N PHE A 199 -9.27 -7.11 -8.99
CA PHE A 199 -8.03 -7.82 -9.27
C PHE A 199 -7.32 -8.25 -7.98
N GLN A 200 -7.27 -7.42 -6.93
CA GLN A 200 -6.70 -7.81 -5.64
C GLN A 200 -7.47 -8.96 -4.99
N LEU A 201 -8.81 -8.93 -5.04
CA LEU A 201 -9.65 -9.99 -4.48
C LEU A 201 -9.42 -11.33 -5.20
N VAL A 202 -9.47 -11.33 -6.53
CA VAL A 202 -9.30 -12.56 -7.33
C VAL A 202 -7.95 -13.22 -7.06
N ASN A 203 -6.87 -12.43 -7.05
CA ASN A 203 -5.52 -12.96 -6.80
C ASN A 203 -5.34 -13.35 -5.32
N GLY A 204 -5.89 -12.57 -4.38
CA GLY A 204 -5.83 -12.89 -2.96
C GLY A 204 -6.58 -14.19 -2.62
N LEU A 205 -7.75 -14.42 -3.20
CA LEU A 205 -8.50 -15.66 -3.03
C LEU A 205 -7.78 -16.87 -3.68
N GLY A 206 -7.15 -16.67 -4.84
CA GLY A 206 -6.33 -17.69 -5.48
C GLY A 206 -5.17 -18.16 -4.58
N MET A 207 -4.54 -17.25 -3.84
CA MET A 207 -3.49 -17.58 -2.87
C MET A 207 -4.02 -18.37 -1.67
N LEU A 208 -5.18 -18.01 -1.12
CA LEU A 208 -5.82 -18.76 -0.02
C LEU A 208 -6.22 -20.18 -0.45
N GLY A 209 -6.44 -20.41 -1.75
CA GLY A 209 -6.71 -21.73 -2.34
C GLY A 209 -5.47 -22.58 -2.63
N GLY A 210 -4.28 -22.20 -2.13
CA GLY A 210 -3.03 -22.97 -2.32
C GLY A 210 -2.23 -22.56 -3.57
N GLY A 211 -2.59 -21.48 -4.23
CA GLY A 211 -1.79 -20.89 -5.31
C GLY A 211 -0.47 -20.30 -4.79
N SER A 212 0.61 -20.45 -5.57
CA SER A 212 1.91 -19.85 -5.24
C SER A 212 1.80 -18.35 -5.09
N GLN A 213 2.63 -17.76 -4.20
CA GLN A 213 2.80 -16.30 -4.10
C GLN A 213 3.51 -15.75 -5.36
N ALA A 214 2.85 -15.85 -6.50
CA ALA A 214 3.39 -15.36 -7.76
C ALA A 214 3.56 -13.84 -7.67
N GLY A 215 4.81 -13.39 -7.69
CA GLY A 215 5.16 -11.96 -7.75
C GLY A 215 5.32 -11.24 -6.41
N GLY A 216 5.29 -11.91 -5.26
CA GLY A 216 5.60 -11.29 -3.95
C GLY A 216 4.60 -10.21 -3.50
N VAL A 217 3.38 -10.17 -4.04
CA VAL A 217 2.37 -9.17 -3.70
C VAL A 217 1.58 -9.60 -2.48
N ALA A 218 1.53 -8.74 -1.46
CA ALA A 218 0.77 -8.97 -0.23
C ALA A 218 -0.72 -8.60 -0.41
N TYR A 219 -1.47 -9.40 -1.17
CA TYR A 219 -2.89 -9.12 -1.48
C TYR A 219 -3.76 -8.92 -0.23
N ALA A 220 -3.50 -9.68 0.84
CA ALA A 220 -4.21 -9.52 2.10
C ALA A 220 -3.99 -8.13 2.72
N ALA A 221 -2.78 -7.55 2.60
CA ALA A 221 -2.52 -6.18 3.03
C ALA A 221 -3.32 -5.18 2.17
N HIS A 222 -3.40 -5.37 0.86
CA HIS A 222 -4.17 -4.48 -0.02
C HIS A 222 -5.66 -4.52 0.31
N ILE A 223 -6.23 -5.71 0.48
CA ILE A 223 -7.64 -5.91 0.84
C ILE A 223 -7.92 -5.32 2.23
N GLY A 224 -7.06 -5.62 3.21
CA GLY A 224 -7.18 -5.10 4.58
C GLY A 224 -7.11 -3.58 4.63
N GLY A 225 -6.15 -2.97 3.93
CA GLY A 225 -6.01 -1.52 3.81
C GLY A 225 -7.22 -0.86 3.15
N PHE A 226 -7.75 -1.47 2.09
CA PHE A 226 -8.93 -0.98 1.40
C PHE A 226 -10.17 -1.02 2.32
N ILE A 227 -10.40 -2.13 3.03
CA ILE A 227 -11.49 -2.25 4.01
C ILE A 227 -11.34 -1.22 5.13
N ALA A 228 -10.12 -1.07 5.68
CA ALA A 228 -9.84 -0.06 6.70
C ALA A 228 -10.18 1.35 6.18
N GLY A 229 -9.78 1.68 4.96
CA GLY A 229 -10.10 2.96 4.32
C GLY A 229 -11.60 3.20 4.19
N LEU A 230 -12.37 2.20 3.72
CA LEU A 230 -13.83 2.29 3.62
C LEU A 230 -14.49 2.60 4.97
N LEU A 231 -14.04 1.93 6.04
CA LEU A 231 -14.61 2.07 7.37
C LEU A 231 -14.24 3.43 8.02
N LEU A 232 -13.02 3.89 7.81
CA LEU A 232 -12.46 5.04 8.52
C LEU A 232 -12.71 6.37 7.81
N ILE A 233 -12.82 6.40 6.47
CA ILE A 233 -12.82 7.66 5.73
C ILE A 233 -13.92 8.64 6.16
N LYS A 234 -15.14 8.16 6.42
CA LYS A 234 -16.25 9.02 6.86
C LYS A 234 -16.00 9.61 8.24
N LEU A 235 -15.37 8.86 9.13
CA LEU A 235 -14.97 9.34 10.47
C LEU A 235 -13.95 10.48 10.33
N PHE A 236 -12.90 10.28 9.53
CA PHE A 236 -11.84 11.27 9.32
C PHE A 236 -12.32 12.51 8.57
N ALA A 237 -13.31 12.37 7.68
CA ALA A 237 -13.92 13.48 6.95
C ALA A 237 -15.01 14.23 7.74
N ALA A 238 -15.41 13.73 8.91
CA ALA A 238 -16.49 14.35 9.70
C ALA A 238 -16.16 15.81 10.09
N GLY A 239 -17.15 16.69 9.95
CA GLY A 239 -17.00 18.11 10.24
C GLY A 239 -16.19 18.92 9.21
N ARG A 240 -15.83 18.33 8.08
CA ARG A 240 -15.21 19.04 6.94
C ARG A 240 -16.27 19.36 5.88
N PRO A 241 -16.17 20.52 5.17
CA PRO A 241 -17.08 20.84 4.06
C PRO A 241 -17.07 19.73 3.01
N ALA A 242 -18.18 19.45 2.38
CA ALA A 242 -18.21 18.51 1.25
C ALA A 242 -17.31 19.03 0.11
N ALA A 243 -16.67 18.12 -0.63
CA ALA A 243 -15.95 18.51 -1.84
C ALA A 243 -16.94 19.21 -2.78
N ALA A 244 -16.48 20.28 -3.44
CA ALA A 244 -17.28 20.90 -4.49
C ALA A 244 -17.59 19.86 -5.58
N PRO A 245 -18.80 19.87 -6.17
CA PRO A 245 -19.08 18.96 -7.27
C PRO A 245 -18.09 19.25 -8.41
N ALA A 246 -17.51 18.18 -8.96
CA ALA A 246 -16.58 18.30 -10.09
C ALA A 246 -17.23 19.13 -11.20
N ARG A 247 -16.61 20.23 -11.58
CA ARG A 247 -17.07 21.03 -12.72
C ARG A 247 -16.66 20.27 -13.96
N PHE A 248 -17.60 19.54 -14.56
CA PHE A 248 -17.38 18.99 -15.90
C PHE A 248 -17.03 20.15 -16.83
N GLY A 249 -15.77 20.21 -17.24
CA GLY A 249 -15.33 21.16 -18.24
C GLY A 249 -16.13 20.96 -19.52
N ARG A 250 -16.70 22.05 -20.02
CA ARG A 250 -17.31 22.11 -21.34
C ARG A 250 -16.25 22.01 -22.43
#